data_8b4decf095f6818fb971dabbca0f1d3e
#
_entry.id   8b4decf095f6818fb971dabbca0f1d3e
#
_cell.length_a   1.000
_cell.length_b   1.000
_cell.length_c   1.000
_cell.angle_alpha   90.00
_cell.angle_beta   90.00
_cell.angle_gamma   90.00
#
_symmetry.space_group_name_H-M   'P 1'
#
loop_
_entity.id
_entity.type
_entity.pdbx_description
1 polymer ?
#
loop_
_entity_poly.entity_id
_entity_poly.type
_entity_poly.pdbx_seq_one_letter_code
_entity_poly.pdbx_strand_id
1 'polypeptide(L)'
;MLVDARISKGKKLEFSTKSTKNLFRNLTITFLEKRKFAYMLSLSLLSIGVFSLFTNGLNQGVDFVGGRSYTVRFNENINPADVQNNLIEVFGNAEAKTYGSDNQLKITTNYKVDVEGSEVDTEIQEKMFESLNGYLPEDISYDDFVNGSEDKQVGIMSSSKVGPTIADDIKKNSVFAIFGSLLVVFLYILLRFRDWQYSLGAVAAVFHDVLIVLGVFSLAYTWMPFNMEINQAFIAAILTVIGYSLNDTVVVFDRIREFRLINKSWEFNKTVNGALNSTLSRTLNTSFTTLVVLLAIFIFGGESIQGFMFALIVGVMVGTYSSVFIATLVMFDTLRKSLKKK
;
A
#
# COMPACT_ATOMS: atom_id res chain seq x y z
N MET A 1 15.73 32.49 -4.08
CA MET A 1 15.04 33.80 -4.25
C MET A 1 14.42 34.34 -2.96
N LEU A 2 13.39 33.69 -2.35
CA LEU A 2 12.79 34.24 -1.08
C LEU A 2 13.73 34.20 0.13
N VAL A 3 14.53 33.13 0.22
CA VAL A 3 15.55 32.94 1.29
C VAL A 3 16.65 34.00 1.12
N ASP A 4 17.20 34.15 -0.09
CA ASP A 4 18.26 35.11 -0.38
C ASP A 4 17.80 36.57 -0.15
N ALA A 5 16.56 36.90 -0.54
CA ALA A 5 15.98 38.22 -0.30
C ALA A 5 15.73 38.52 1.19
N ARG A 6 15.61 37.52 2.05
CA ARG A 6 15.53 37.69 3.52
C ARG A 6 16.92 37.80 4.14
N ILE A 7 17.90 37.03 3.67
CA ILE A 7 19.28 37.09 4.12
C ILE A 7 19.87 38.45 3.78
N SER A 8 19.66 38.94 2.55
CA SER A 8 20.15 40.27 2.12
C SER A 8 19.52 41.45 2.89
N LYS A 9 18.37 41.25 3.53
CA LYS A 9 17.69 42.19 4.40
C LYS A 9 18.05 42.04 5.89
N GLY A 10 19.07 41.22 6.24
CA GLY A 10 19.50 40.98 7.61
C GLY A 10 18.47 40.36 8.55
N LYS A 11 17.37 39.80 7.99
CA LYS A 11 16.30 39.17 8.78
C LYS A 11 16.72 37.74 9.15
N LYS A 12 16.60 37.37 10.42
CA LYS A 12 16.79 35.98 10.87
C LYS A 12 15.80 35.06 10.14
N LEU A 13 16.35 34.01 9.53
CA LEU A 13 15.54 32.95 8.92
C LEU A 13 14.99 32.07 10.04
N GLU A 14 13.71 32.19 10.32
CA GLU A 14 12.99 31.25 11.18
C GLU A 14 12.20 30.29 10.27
N PHE A 15 12.58 29.01 10.27
CA PHE A 15 11.93 27.93 9.51
C PHE A 15 10.82 27.24 10.33
N SER A 16 10.49 27.78 11.50
CA SER A 16 9.45 27.27 12.39
C SER A 16 8.52 28.39 12.83
N THR A 17 7.23 28.12 12.93
CA THR A 17 6.26 29.02 13.55
C THR A 17 6.34 28.92 15.08
N LYS A 18 5.75 29.88 15.81
CA LYS A 18 5.68 29.82 17.28
C LYS A 18 5.04 28.51 17.78
N SER A 19 4.06 27.99 17.04
CA SER A 19 3.36 26.74 17.36
C SER A 19 4.17 25.48 17.05
N THR A 20 5.05 25.51 16.04
CA THR A 20 5.81 24.33 15.61
C THR A 20 7.24 24.29 16.17
N LYS A 21 7.74 25.42 16.69
CA LYS A 21 9.14 25.55 17.20
C LYS A 21 9.48 24.56 18.32
N ASN A 22 8.50 24.20 19.14
CA ASN A 22 8.65 23.27 20.27
C ASN A 22 7.86 21.97 20.12
N LEU A 23 7.23 21.76 18.96
CA LEU A 23 6.46 20.54 18.73
C LEU A 23 7.41 19.33 18.78
N PHE A 24 7.15 18.41 19.69
CA PHE A 24 7.96 17.19 19.94
C PHE A 24 9.42 17.42 20.42
N ARG A 25 9.85 18.66 20.69
CA ARG A 25 11.27 18.94 21.04
C ARG A 25 11.65 18.49 22.45
N ASN A 26 10.67 18.40 23.35
CA ASN A 26 10.88 18.07 24.77
C ASN A 26 10.29 16.69 25.15
N LEU A 27 9.97 15.87 24.16
CA LEU A 27 9.48 14.52 24.44
C LEU A 27 10.66 13.61 24.83
N THR A 28 10.62 13.12 26.05
CA THR A 28 11.54 12.08 26.55
C THR A 28 10.77 10.79 26.70
N ILE A 29 10.64 10.02 25.60
CA ILE A 29 9.93 8.75 25.59
C ILE A 29 10.93 7.62 25.88
N THR A 30 10.61 6.74 26.83
CA THR A 30 11.37 5.53 27.11
C THR A 30 10.88 4.37 26.20
N PHE A 31 11.29 4.40 24.93
CA PHE A 31 10.85 3.43 23.90
C PHE A 31 11.17 1.99 24.29
N LEU A 32 12.39 1.77 24.82
CA LEU A 32 12.84 0.41 25.16
C LEU A 32 12.08 -0.23 26.34
N GLU A 33 11.52 0.56 27.25
CA GLU A 33 10.67 0.05 28.33
C GLU A 33 9.32 -0.43 27.79
N LYS A 34 8.82 0.24 26.74
CA LYS A 34 7.54 -0.10 26.07
C LYS A 34 7.66 -1.25 25.07
N ARG A 35 8.85 -1.86 24.90
CA ARG A 35 9.10 -2.89 23.88
C ARG A 35 8.17 -4.11 23.97
N LYS A 36 7.82 -4.57 25.17
CA LYS A 36 6.90 -5.69 25.35
C LYS A 36 5.51 -5.37 24.80
N PHE A 37 5.04 -4.15 25.06
CA PHE A 37 3.77 -3.67 24.52
C PHE A 37 3.82 -3.56 23.00
N ALA A 38 4.90 -2.98 22.43
CA ALA A 38 5.08 -2.87 21.00
C ALA A 38 5.09 -4.24 20.28
N TYR A 39 5.84 -5.21 20.82
CA TYR A 39 5.83 -6.57 20.28
C TYR A 39 4.47 -7.24 20.39
N MET A 40 3.75 -7.07 21.53
CA MET A 40 2.41 -7.63 21.71
C MET A 40 1.42 -7.02 20.72
N LEU A 41 1.44 -5.70 20.54
CA LEU A 41 0.58 -5.01 19.58
C LEU A 41 0.85 -5.50 18.15
N SER A 42 2.12 -5.51 17.74
CA SER A 42 2.50 -5.97 16.40
C SER A 42 2.14 -7.44 16.17
N LEU A 43 2.41 -8.31 17.15
CA LEU A 43 2.06 -9.74 17.05
C LEU A 43 0.54 -9.93 16.94
N SER A 44 -0.25 -9.17 17.70
CA SER A 44 -1.71 -9.23 17.62
C SER A 44 -2.20 -8.79 16.23
N LEU A 45 -1.71 -7.67 15.71
CA LEU A 45 -2.09 -7.18 14.38
C LEU A 45 -1.67 -8.17 13.28
N LEU A 46 -0.45 -8.70 13.36
CA LEU A 46 0.02 -9.72 12.43
C LEU A 46 -0.82 -11.00 12.52
N SER A 47 -1.17 -11.46 13.73
CA SER A 47 -1.99 -12.65 13.89
C SER A 47 -3.38 -12.49 13.29
N ILE A 48 -4.02 -11.33 13.50
CA ILE A 48 -5.32 -11.01 12.89
C ILE A 48 -5.20 -10.95 11.36
N GLY A 49 -4.18 -10.26 10.85
CA GLY A 49 -3.96 -10.14 9.40
C GLY A 49 -3.68 -11.50 8.74
N VAL A 50 -2.80 -12.30 9.33
CA VAL A 50 -2.48 -13.65 8.84
C VAL A 50 -3.69 -14.56 8.91
N PHE A 51 -4.45 -14.53 10.01
CA PHE A 51 -5.70 -15.29 10.12
C PHE A 51 -6.68 -14.91 9.00
N SER A 52 -6.86 -13.61 8.74
CA SER A 52 -7.70 -13.14 7.64
C SER A 52 -7.20 -13.60 6.27
N LEU A 53 -5.89 -13.58 6.03
CA LEU A 53 -5.29 -14.07 4.78
C LEU A 53 -5.62 -15.56 4.53
N PHE A 54 -5.72 -16.38 5.58
CA PHE A 54 -6.09 -17.78 5.46
C PHE A 54 -7.61 -18.01 5.33
N THR A 55 -8.44 -17.19 5.94
CA THR A 55 -9.91 -17.35 5.93
C THR A 55 -10.58 -16.65 4.76
N ASN A 56 -10.23 -15.41 4.53
CA ASN A 56 -10.85 -14.56 3.51
C ASN A 56 -10.05 -14.54 2.20
N GLY A 57 -8.74 -14.85 2.25
CA GLY A 57 -7.85 -14.70 1.11
C GLY A 57 -7.59 -13.25 0.74
N LEU A 58 -7.27 -13.03 -0.53
CA LEU A 58 -7.03 -11.72 -1.14
C LEU A 58 -7.92 -11.57 -2.36
N ASN A 59 -8.50 -10.42 -2.56
CA ASN A 59 -9.22 -10.10 -3.79
C ASN A 59 -8.21 -9.87 -4.93
N GLN A 60 -7.97 -10.88 -5.75
CA GLN A 60 -7.00 -10.84 -6.85
C GLN A 60 -7.66 -10.29 -8.12
N GLY A 61 -7.09 -9.23 -8.68
CA GLY A 61 -7.50 -8.69 -9.98
C GLY A 61 -7.08 -9.59 -11.15
N VAL A 62 -7.54 -9.23 -12.35
CA VAL A 62 -7.25 -9.97 -13.60
C VAL A 62 -5.76 -10.13 -13.87
N ASP A 63 -4.92 -9.24 -13.36
CA ASP A 63 -3.46 -9.33 -13.47
C ASP A 63 -2.89 -10.61 -12.83
N PHE A 64 -3.59 -11.17 -11.84
CA PHE A 64 -3.14 -12.33 -11.07
C PHE A 64 -3.92 -13.62 -11.34
N VAL A 65 -5.17 -13.51 -11.78
CA VAL A 65 -6.00 -14.69 -12.05
C VAL A 65 -6.23 -14.94 -13.54
N GLY A 66 -5.89 -13.96 -14.37
CA GLY A 66 -6.28 -13.93 -15.76
C GLY A 66 -7.76 -13.58 -15.92
N GLY A 67 -8.17 -13.20 -17.12
CA GLY A 67 -9.54 -12.86 -17.41
C GLY A 67 -9.72 -11.55 -18.15
N ARG A 68 -10.95 -11.09 -18.16
CA ARG A 68 -11.35 -9.80 -18.73
C ARG A 68 -12.06 -8.97 -17.69
N SER A 69 -11.75 -7.68 -17.69
CA SER A 69 -12.38 -6.70 -16.80
C SER A 69 -12.93 -5.56 -17.64
N TYR A 70 -14.16 -5.18 -17.41
CA TYR A 70 -14.86 -4.09 -18.08
C TYR A 70 -15.34 -3.10 -17.04
N THR A 71 -15.09 -1.81 -17.28
CA THR A 71 -15.71 -0.74 -16.49
C THR A 71 -16.93 -0.27 -17.28
N VAL A 72 -18.10 -0.51 -16.74
CA VAL A 72 -19.40 -0.17 -17.37
C VAL A 72 -20.05 0.95 -16.57
N ARG A 73 -20.47 2.01 -17.25
CA ARG A 73 -21.24 3.11 -16.67
C ARG A 73 -22.71 3.00 -17.09
N PHE A 74 -23.58 3.25 -16.13
CA PHE A 74 -25.02 3.26 -16.28
C PHE A 74 -25.56 4.70 -16.18
N ASN A 75 -26.80 4.92 -16.60
CA ASN A 75 -27.47 6.22 -16.44
C ASN A 75 -27.97 6.45 -14.99
N GLU A 76 -28.19 5.38 -14.22
CA GLU A 76 -28.68 5.43 -12.84
C GLU A 76 -27.77 4.64 -11.90
N ASN A 77 -27.96 4.83 -10.59
CA ASN A 77 -27.27 4.07 -9.58
C ASN A 77 -27.74 2.61 -9.61
N ILE A 78 -26.82 1.66 -9.68
CA ILE A 78 -27.09 0.25 -9.84
C ILE A 78 -26.56 -0.53 -8.64
N ASN A 79 -27.35 -1.50 -8.17
CA ASN A 79 -26.88 -2.45 -7.16
C ASN A 79 -25.92 -3.48 -7.78
N PRO A 80 -24.66 -3.53 -7.38
CA PRO A 80 -23.69 -4.47 -7.94
C PRO A 80 -24.11 -5.95 -7.80
N ALA A 81 -24.81 -6.31 -6.71
CA ALA A 81 -25.21 -7.68 -6.45
C ALA A 81 -26.23 -8.20 -7.47
N ASP A 82 -27.16 -7.34 -7.91
CA ASP A 82 -28.17 -7.71 -8.90
C ASP A 82 -27.53 -7.94 -10.27
N VAL A 83 -26.63 -7.05 -10.66
CA VAL A 83 -25.85 -7.19 -11.90
C VAL A 83 -24.97 -8.44 -11.86
N GLN A 84 -24.30 -8.69 -10.74
CA GLN A 84 -23.46 -9.88 -10.58
C GLN A 84 -24.26 -11.17 -10.75
N ASN A 85 -25.45 -11.28 -10.16
CA ASN A 85 -26.29 -12.46 -10.27
C ASN A 85 -26.68 -12.73 -11.74
N ASN A 86 -27.10 -11.69 -12.48
CA ASN A 86 -27.45 -11.84 -13.90
C ASN A 86 -26.24 -12.28 -14.74
N LEU A 87 -25.05 -11.71 -14.45
CA LEU A 87 -23.84 -12.06 -15.19
C LEU A 87 -23.30 -13.46 -14.86
N ILE A 88 -23.50 -13.95 -13.62
CA ILE A 88 -23.15 -15.32 -13.25
C ILE A 88 -23.97 -16.35 -14.03
N GLU A 89 -25.27 -16.08 -14.27
CA GLU A 89 -26.10 -16.97 -15.07
C GLU A 89 -25.58 -17.15 -16.51
N VAL A 90 -24.98 -16.10 -17.07
CA VAL A 90 -24.50 -16.09 -18.46
C VAL A 90 -23.04 -16.53 -18.59
N PHE A 91 -22.18 -16.11 -17.69
CA PHE A 91 -20.73 -16.39 -17.77
C PHE A 91 -20.28 -17.55 -16.85
N GLY A 92 -21.14 -18.03 -15.95
CA GLY A 92 -20.79 -19.03 -14.94
C GLY A 92 -19.90 -18.49 -13.81
N ASN A 93 -19.12 -17.45 -14.08
CA ASN A 93 -18.29 -16.74 -13.11
C ASN A 93 -18.20 -15.27 -13.52
N ALA A 94 -18.69 -14.41 -12.66
CA ALA A 94 -18.59 -12.96 -12.81
C ALA A 94 -18.56 -12.28 -11.45
N GLU A 95 -17.80 -11.21 -11.34
CA GLU A 95 -17.76 -10.32 -10.19
C GLU A 95 -18.14 -8.91 -10.67
N ALA A 96 -19.05 -8.25 -9.96
CA ALA A 96 -19.42 -6.87 -10.20
C ALA A 96 -19.24 -6.06 -8.92
N LYS A 97 -18.47 -4.97 -8.99
CA LYS A 97 -18.21 -4.05 -7.87
C LYS A 97 -18.38 -2.62 -8.33
N THR A 98 -18.87 -1.77 -7.43
CA THR A 98 -18.87 -0.32 -7.66
C THR A 98 -17.47 0.15 -7.94
N TYR A 99 -17.31 0.96 -8.99
CA TYR A 99 -16.02 1.48 -9.41
C TYR A 99 -16.18 2.92 -9.87
N GLY A 100 -15.89 3.82 -8.99
CA GLY A 100 -16.02 5.19 -9.31
C GLY A 100 -17.26 5.82 -8.69
N SER A 101 -18.21 6.07 -9.43
CA SER A 101 -19.51 6.56 -9.01
C SER A 101 -20.48 5.40 -8.81
N ASP A 102 -21.56 5.63 -8.04
CA ASP A 102 -22.59 4.62 -7.75
C ASP A 102 -23.29 4.08 -9.01
N ASN A 103 -23.15 4.78 -10.13
CA ASN A 103 -23.66 4.36 -11.45
C ASN A 103 -22.58 3.69 -12.33
N GLN A 104 -21.44 3.29 -11.76
CA GLN A 104 -20.37 2.67 -12.53
C GLN A 104 -19.88 1.38 -11.85
N LEU A 105 -19.84 0.31 -12.60
CA LEU A 105 -19.39 -0.99 -12.10
C LEU A 105 -18.16 -1.48 -12.84
N LYS A 106 -17.25 -2.08 -12.10
CA LYS A 106 -16.18 -2.92 -12.64
C LYS A 106 -16.69 -4.37 -12.66
N ILE A 107 -16.81 -4.94 -13.84
CA ILE A 107 -17.25 -6.30 -14.11
C ILE A 107 -16.03 -7.12 -14.52
N THR A 108 -15.78 -8.21 -13.81
CA THR A 108 -14.65 -9.10 -14.07
C THR A 108 -15.16 -10.51 -14.33
N THR A 109 -14.66 -11.16 -15.37
CA THR A 109 -14.99 -12.55 -15.70
C THR A 109 -13.77 -13.30 -16.25
N ASN A 110 -13.68 -14.59 -15.95
CA ASN A 110 -12.71 -15.51 -16.54
C ASN A 110 -13.33 -16.40 -17.65
N TYR A 111 -14.52 -16.04 -18.15
CA TYR A 111 -15.18 -16.76 -19.22
C TYR A 111 -14.26 -16.88 -20.43
N LYS A 112 -14.06 -18.12 -20.90
CA LYS A 112 -13.17 -18.45 -22.03
C LYS A 112 -11.79 -17.76 -21.96
N VAL A 113 -11.21 -17.69 -20.76
CA VAL A 113 -9.91 -17.00 -20.54
C VAL A 113 -8.78 -17.63 -21.35
N ASP A 114 -8.85 -18.95 -21.59
CA ASP A 114 -7.84 -19.71 -22.33
C ASP A 114 -7.97 -19.56 -23.85
N VAL A 115 -9.03 -18.91 -24.33
CA VAL A 115 -9.29 -18.74 -25.77
C VAL A 115 -8.83 -17.35 -26.20
N GLU A 116 -7.88 -17.31 -27.10
CA GLU A 116 -7.40 -16.09 -27.72
C GLU A 116 -8.19 -15.79 -29.00
N GLY A 117 -8.49 -14.51 -29.25
CA GLY A 117 -9.16 -14.02 -30.43
C GLY A 117 -10.14 -12.89 -30.15
N SER A 118 -10.34 -12.02 -31.12
CA SER A 118 -11.33 -10.91 -31.05
C SER A 118 -12.78 -11.43 -31.04
N GLU A 119 -13.02 -12.60 -31.61
CA GLU A 119 -14.37 -13.20 -31.65
C GLU A 119 -14.93 -13.48 -30.24
N VAL A 120 -14.06 -13.93 -29.31
CA VAL A 120 -14.46 -14.17 -27.91
C VAL A 120 -14.73 -12.86 -27.18
N ASP A 121 -13.97 -11.81 -27.49
CA ASP A 121 -14.18 -10.49 -26.89
C ASP A 121 -15.52 -9.91 -27.33
N THR A 122 -15.88 -10.06 -28.63
CA THR A 122 -17.18 -9.67 -29.18
C THR A 122 -18.31 -10.50 -28.54
N GLU A 123 -18.17 -11.83 -28.46
CA GLU A 123 -19.16 -12.69 -27.80
C GLU A 123 -19.44 -12.28 -26.35
N ILE A 124 -18.38 -11.92 -25.60
CA ILE A 124 -18.54 -11.48 -24.21
C ILE A 124 -19.26 -10.13 -24.14
N GLN A 125 -18.94 -9.20 -25.02
CA GLN A 125 -19.58 -7.89 -25.08
C GLN A 125 -21.06 -8.00 -25.48
N GLU A 126 -21.39 -8.87 -26.42
CA GLU A 126 -22.78 -9.15 -26.83
C GLU A 126 -23.58 -9.74 -25.66
N LYS A 127 -23.08 -10.80 -25.04
CA LYS A 127 -23.70 -11.40 -23.86
C LYS A 127 -23.86 -10.45 -22.69
N MET A 128 -22.86 -9.58 -22.48
CA MET A 128 -22.91 -8.56 -21.45
C MET A 128 -23.98 -7.52 -21.75
N PHE A 129 -24.07 -7.05 -23.00
CA PHE A 129 -25.10 -6.13 -23.44
C PHE A 129 -26.50 -6.70 -23.24
N GLU A 130 -26.73 -7.94 -23.66
CA GLU A 130 -27.98 -8.64 -23.46
C GLU A 130 -28.37 -8.78 -21.99
N SER A 131 -27.42 -9.18 -21.15
CA SER A 131 -27.64 -9.38 -19.70
C SER A 131 -27.86 -8.08 -18.95
N LEU A 132 -27.32 -6.97 -19.43
CA LEU A 132 -27.43 -5.66 -18.82
C LEU A 132 -28.55 -4.80 -19.40
N ASN A 133 -29.27 -5.28 -20.44
CA ASN A 133 -30.28 -4.52 -21.16
C ASN A 133 -31.36 -3.90 -20.24
N GLY A 134 -31.73 -4.60 -19.15
CA GLY A 134 -32.69 -4.11 -18.16
C GLY A 134 -32.19 -2.93 -17.28
N TYR A 135 -30.89 -2.64 -17.34
CA TYR A 135 -30.24 -1.55 -16.58
C TYR A 135 -29.73 -0.43 -17.48
N LEU A 136 -29.84 -0.60 -18.78
CA LEU A 136 -29.38 0.35 -19.78
C LEU A 136 -30.56 1.18 -20.31
N PRO A 137 -30.32 2.37 -20.89
CA PRO A 137 -31.36 3.13 -21.58
C PRO A 137 -31.96 2.33 -22.73
N GLU A 138 -33.31 2.43 -22.92
CA GLU A 138 -34.02 1.71 -23.97
C GLU A 138 -33.53 2.02 -25.42
N ASP A 139 -32.95 3.18 -25.59
CA ASP A 139 -32.48 3.69 -26.89
C ASP A 139 -30.98 3.46 -27.15
N ILE A 140 -30.24 2.74 -26.29
CA ILE A 140 -28.82 2.47 -26.48
C ILE A 140 -28.63 1.34 -27.49
N SER A 141 -27.81 1.60 -28.51
CA SER A 141 -27.40 0.54 -29.44
C SER A 141 -26.22 -0.27 -28.89
N TYR A 142 -26.00 -1.46 -29.42
CA TYR A 142 -24.81 -2.28 -29.08
C TYR A 142 -23.51 -1.53 -29.38
N ASP A 143 -23.45 -0.80 -30.51
CA ASP A 143 -22.27 -0.03 -30.88
C ASP A 143 -22.00 1.10 -29.89
N ASP A 144 -23.04 1.82 -29.46
CA ASP A 144 -22.93 2.85 -28.41
C ASP A 144 -22.49 2.27 -27.07
N PHE A 145 -22.96 1.06 -26.74
CA PHE A 145 -22.57 0.38 -25.51
C PHE A 145 -21.09 0.00 -25.50
N VAL A 146 -20.57 -0.49 -26.63
CA VAL A 146 -19.18 -0.97 -26.74
C VAL A 146 -18.18 0.17 -26.97
N ASN A 147 -18.48 1.10 -27.88
CA ASN A 147 -17.57 2.13 -28.32
C ASN A 147 -17.81 3.51 -27.67
N GLY A 148 -18.94 3.64 -26.96
CA GLY A 148 -19.42 4.93 -26.46
C GLY A 148 -19.99 5.80 -27.57
N SER A 149 -20.88 6.72 -27.24
CA SER A 149 -21.34 7.78 -28.14
C SER A 149 -20.84 9.14 -27.61
N GLU A 150 -20.62 10.10 -28.50
CA GLU A 150 -20.17 11.45 -28.11
C GLU A 150 -21.12 12.13 -27.10
N ASP A 151 -22.40 11.78 -27.14
CA ASP A 151 -23.44 12.35 -26.28
C ASP A 151 -23.83 11.48 -25.07
N LYS A 152 -23.49 10.18 -25.08
CA LYS A 152 -23.92 9.22 -24.03
C LYS A 152 -22.72 8.68 -23.24
N GLN A 153 -22.63 9.11 -21.99
CA GLN A 153 -21.61 8.60 -21.06
C GLN A 153 -22.07 7.27 -20.39
N VAL A 154 -22.69 6.37 -21.15
CA VAL A 154 -23.21 5.07 -20.72
C VAL A 154 -22.62 3.98 -21.59
N GLY A 155 -22.28 2.83 -20.99
CA GLY A 155 -21.67 1.70 -21.67
C GLY A 155 -20.27 1.39 -21.18
N ILE A 156 -19.47 0.68 -21.98
CA ILE A 156 -18.11 0.27 -21.64
C ILE A 156 -17.16 1.48 -21.73
N MET A 157 -16.65 1.88 -20.57
CA MET A 157 -15.69 3.00 -20.45
C MET A 157 -14.25 2.55 -20.64
N SER A 158 -13.95 1.33 -20.24
CA SER A 158 -12.61 0.72 -20.40
C SER A 158 -12.71 -0.80 -20.33
N SER A 159 -11.80 -1.47 -21.00
CA SER A 159 -11.64 -2.91 -20.93
C SER A 159 -10.17 -3.28 -20.75
N SER A 160 -9.94 -4.37 -20.04
CA SER A 160 -8.59 -4.94 -19.89
C SER A 160 -8.69 -6.47 -19.97
N LYS A 161 -7.69 -7.08 -20.61
CA LYS A 161 -7.61 -8.52 -20.82
C LYS A 161 -6.20 -9.00 -20.45
N VAL A 162 -6.14 -10.03 -19.64
CA VAL A 162 -4.89 -10.68 -19.24
C VAL A 162 -5.04 -12.19 -19.47
N GLY A 163 -4.19 -12.75 -20.32
CA GLY A 163 -4.16 -14.19 -20.53
C GLY A 163 -3.58 -14.94 -19.31
N PRO A 164 -3.94 -16.23 -19.11
CA PRO A 164 -3.50 -17.01 -17.96
C PRO A 164 -1.97 -17.08 -17.80
N THR A 165 -1.26 -17.28 -18.91
CA THR A 165 0.21 -17.33 -18.92
C THR A 165 0.83 -16.03 -18.42
N ILE A 166 0.29 -14.89 -18.88
CA ILE A 166 0.75 -13.56 -18.45
C ILE A 166 0.45 -13.34 -16.97
N ALA A 167 -0.75 -13.73 -16.51
CA ALA A 167 -1.13 -13.63 -15.10
C ALA A 167 -0.20 -14.46 -14.20
N ASP A 168 0.13 -15.68 -14.60
CA ASP A 168 1.08 -16.53 -13.89
C ASP A 168 2.48 -15.93 -13.84
N ASP A 169 2.96 -15.35 -14.93
CA ASP A 169 4.25 -14.67 -14.96
C ASP A 169 4.27 -13.43 -14.08
N ILE A 170 3.21 -12.62 -14.09
CA ILE A 170 3.06 -11.46 -13.20
C ILE A 170 3.10 -11.92 -11.74
N LYS A 171 2.37 -12.98 -11.39
CA LYS A 171 2.31 -13.54 -10.04
C LYS A 171 3.70 -13.99 -9.56
N LYS A 172 4.41 -14.79 -10.37
CA LYS A 172 5.77 -15.26 -10.05
C LYS A 172 6.74 -14.09 -9.91
N ASN A 173 6.73 -13.16 -10.88
CA ASN A 173 7.63 -12.01 -10.87
C ASN A 173 7.36 -11.07 -9.69
N SER A 174 6.10 -10.91 -9.27
CA SER A 174 5.74 -10.12 -8.09
C SER A 174 6.33 -10.72 -6.81
N VAL A 175 6.26 -12.03 -6.64
CA VAL A 175 6.89 -12.73 -5.52
C VAL A 175 8.40 -12.53 -5.53
N PHE A 176 9.04 -12.73 -6.69
CA PHE A 176 10.50 -12.51 -6.84
C PHE A 176 10.88 -11.05 -6.56
N ALA A 177 10.08 -10.07 -7.00
CA ALA A 177 10.34 -8.65 -6.75
C ALA A 177 10.31 -8.33 -5.25
N ILE A 178 9.31 -8.85 -4.51
CA ILE A 178 9.19 -8.63 -3.07
C ILE A 178 10.37 -9.28 -2.32
N PHE A 179 10.64 -10.56 -2.53
CA PHE A 179 11.75 -11.24 -1.84
C PHE A 179 13.12 -10.71 -2.28
N GLY A 180 13.28 -10.41 -3.57
CA GLY A 180 14.49 -9.78 -4.10
C GLY A 180 14.74 -8.41 -3.48
N SER A 181 13.71 -7.58 -3.30
CA SER A 181 13.84 -6.29 -2.64
C SER A 181 14.27 -6.44 -1.17
N LEU A 182 13.71 -7.41 -0.44
CA LEU A 182 14.11 -7.70 0.95
C LEU A 182 15.58 -8.13 1.04
N LEU A 183 16.04 -8.95 0.09
CA LEU A 183 17.45 -9.35 0.02
C LEU A 183 18.37 -8.17 -0.28
N VAL A 184 18.01 -7.32 -1.25
CA VAL A 184 18.77 -6.10 -1.58
C VAL A 184 18.85 -5.16 -0.38
N VAL A 185 17.72 -4.96 0.31
CA VAL A 185 17.66 -4.17 1.56
C VAL A 185 18.59 -4.75 2.62
N PHE A 186 18.54 -6.06 2.85
CA PHE A 186 19.42 -6.73 3.81
C PHE A 186 20.90 -6.49 3.49
N LEU A 187 21.29 -6.70 2.24
CA LEU A 187 22.69 -6.52 1.80
C LEU A 187 23.11 -5.04 1.88
N TYR A 188 22.26 -4.11 1.45
CA TYR A 188 22.54 -2.68 1.55
C TYR A 188 22.79 -2.25 3.00
N ILE A 189 21.93 -2.64 3.94
CA ILE A 189 22.09 -2.32 5.36
C ILE A 189 23.32 -2.99 5.95
N LEU A 190 23.63 -4.24 5.56
CA LEU A 190 24.82 -4.97 6.00
C LEU A 190 26.10 -4.24 5.58
N LEU A 191 26.19 -3.81 4.35
CA LEU A 191 27.33 -3.04 3.83
C LEU A 191 27.43 -1.66 4.50
N ARG A 192 26.31 -1.00 4.73
CA ARG A 192 26.23 0.35 5.29
C ARG A 192 26.60 0.41 6.77
N PHE A 193 26.14 -0.56 7.57
CA PHE A 193 26.30 -0.56 9.04
C PHE A 193 27.33 -1.56 9.54
N ARG A 194 27.71 -2.55 8.73
CA ARG A 194 28.71 -3.61 9.03
C ARG A 194 28.30 -4.61 10.14
N ASP A 195 27.29 -4.31 10.93
CA ASP A 195 26.72 -5.19 11.96
C ASP A 195 25.41 -5.80 11.43
N TRP A 196 25.34 -7.13 11.28
CA TRP A 196 24.18 -7.85 10.73
C TRP A 196 22.87 -7.65 11.50
N GLN A 197 22.96 -7.24 12.77
CA GLN A 197 21.80 -6.96 13.62
C GLN A 197 20.98 -5.78 13.09
N TYR A 198 21.62 -4.78 12.47
CA TYR A 198 20.92 -3.68 11.80
C TYR A 198 20.14 -4.19 10.57
N SER A 199 20.76 -5.08 9.78
CA SER A 199 20.10 -5.69 8.63
C SER A 199 18.88 -6.53 9.04
N LEU A 200 19.04 -7.35 10.09
CA LEU A 200 17.94 -8.15 10.61
C LEU A 200 16.79 -7.27 11.12
N GLY A 201 17.09 -6.18 11.84
CA GLY A 201 16.09 -5.23 12.32
C GLY A 201 15.33 -4.57 11.16
N ALA A 202 16.05 -4.10 10.13
CA ALA A 202 15.45 -3.48 8.96
C ALA A 202 14.53 -4.45 8.19
N VAL A 203 15.00 -5.66 7.90
CA VAL A 203 14.21 -6.66 7.16
C VAL A 203 12.99 -7.10 7.98
N ALA A 204 13.15 -7.30 9.30
CA ALA A 204 12.02 -7.64 10.16
C ALA A 204 10.93 -6.56 10.14
N ALA A 205 11.30 -5.27 10.15
CA ALA A 205 10.36 -4.16 10.06
C ALA A 205 9.66 -4.12 8.70
N VAL A 206 10.40 -4.21 7.62
CA VAL A 206 9.82 -4.20 6.25
C VAL A 206 8.90 -5.39 6.04
N PHE A 207 9.30 -6.58 6.47
CA PHE A 207 8.46 -7.79 6.39
C PHE A 207 7.17 -7.64 7.20
N HIS A 208 7.26 -7.08 8.42
CA HIS A 208 6.11 -6.72 9.24
C HIS A 208 5.17 -5.78 8.50
N ASP A 209 5.69 -4.72 7.86
CA ASP A 209 4.90 -3.71 7.17
C ASP A 209 4.14 -4.30 5.98
N VAL A 210 4.81 -5.12 5.18
CA VAL A 210 4.19 -5.83 4.05
C VAL A 210 3.06 -6.73 4.53
N LEU A 211 3.29 -7.52 5.59
CA LEU A 211 2.26 -8.41 6.13
C LEU A 211 1.05 -7.66 6.71
N ILE A 212 1.28 -6.51 7.34
CA ILE A 212 0.18 -5.68 7.85
C ILE A 212 -0.64 -5.11 6.69
N VAL A 213 0.00 -4.58 5.64
CA VAL A 213 -0.72 -4.06 4.46
C VAL A 213 -1.55 -5.17 3.79
N LEU A 214 -0.97 -6.36 3.58
CA LEU A 214 -1.69 -7.52 3.05
C LEU A 214 -2.86 -7.94 3.98
N GLY A 215 -2.63 -7.97 5.29
CA GLY A 215 -3.65 -8.29 6.27
C GLY A 215 -4.81 -7.30 6.28
N VAL A 216 -4.53 -6.00 6.17
CA VAL A 216 -5.55 -4.94 6.08
C VAL A 216 -6.36 -5.11 4.80
N PHE A 217 -5.73 -5.40 3.66
CA PHE A 217 -6.42 -5.67 2.41
C PHE A 217 -7.32 -6.90 2.51
N SER A 218 -6.82 -7.98 3.07
CA SER A 218 -7.59 -9.21 3.31
C SER A 218 -8.78 -9.02 4.25
N LEU A 219 -8.67 -8.15 5.25
CA LEU A 219 -9.76 -7.88 6.19
C LEU A 219 -10.83 -6.96 5.60
N ALA A 220 -10.43 -5.97 4.80
CA ALA A 220 -11.26 -4.83 4.50
C ALA A 220 -11.93 -4.89 3.11
N TYR A 221 -11.46 -5.72 2.17
CA TYR A 221 -11.94 -5.69 0.79
C TYR A 221 -13.44 -5.98 0.59
N THR A 222 -14.08 -6.62 1.57
CA THR A 222 -15.51 -6.98 1.49
C THR A 222 -16.46 -5.85 1.89
N TRP A 223 -15.97 -4.85 2.65
CA TRP A 223 -16.82 -3.80 3.22
C TRP A 223 -16.35 -2.38 2.94
N MET A 224 -15.18 -2.22 2.32
CA MET A 224 -14.74 -0.90 1.86
C MET A 224 -15.49 -0.47 0.60
N PRO A 225 -15.88 0.83 0.52
CA PRO A 225 -16.68 1.33 -0.60
C PRO A 225 -15.88 1.52 -1.90
N PHE A 226 -14.59 1.25 -1.92
CA PHE A 226 -13.70 1.37 -3.08
C PHE A 226 -13.02 0.04 -3.40
N ASN A 227 -12.53 -0.08 -4.63
CA ASN A 227 -11.90 -1.30 -5.09
C ASN A 227 -10.55 -1.56 -4.39
N MET A 228 -10.44 -2.70 -3.70
CA MET A 228 -9.24 -3.19 -3.02
C MET A 228 -8.65 -4.44 -3.69
N GLU A 229 -8.68 -4.48 -5.01
CA GLU A 229 -8.05 -5.57 -5.77
C GLU A 229 -6.53 -5.52 -5.66
N ILE A 230 -5.94 -6.70 -5.54
CA ILE A 230 -4.51 -6.91 -5.68
C ILE A 230 -4.19 -7.03 -7.18
N ASN A 231 -3.54 -6.02 -7.72
CA ASN A 231 -3.12 -5.89 -9.10
C ASN A 231 -1.64 -5.45 -9.18
N GLN A 232 -1.11 -5.19 -10.38
CA GLN A 232 0.27 -4.72 -10.53
C GLN A 232 0.53 -3.39 -9.79
N ALA A 233 -0.45 -2.48 -9.78
CA ALA A 233 -0.32 -1.22 -9.05
C ALA A 233 -0.18 -1.46 -7.53
N PHE A 234 -0.91 -2.43 -6.97
CA PHE A 234 -0.75 -2.81 -5.57
C PHE A 234 0.67 -3.33 -5.27
N ILE A 235 1.26 -4.15 -6.16
CA ILE A 235 2.65 -4.60 -5.99
C ILE A 235 3.62 -3.42 -6.02
N ALA A 236 3.40 -2.45 -6.92
CA ALA A 236 4.19 -1.21 -6.94
C ALA A 236 4.03 -0.41 -5.62
N ALA A 237 2.83 -0.38 -5.01
CA ALA A 237 2.63 0.21 -3.69
C ALA A 237 3.45 -0.50 -2.63
N ILE A 238 3.43 -1.84 -2.57
CA ILE A 238 4.21 -2.63 -1.62
C ILE A 238 5.71 -2.33 -1.76
N LEU A 239 6.25 -2.33 -2.98
CA LEU A 239 7.66 -2.01 -3.22
C LEU A 239 8.01 -0.57 -2.82
N THR A 240 7.09 0.37 -3.03
CA THR A 240 7.23 1.76 -2.59
C THR A 240 7.24 1.87 -1.07
N VAL A 241 6.34 1.16 -0.37
CA VAL A 241 6.29 1.09 1.09
C VAL A 241 7.59 0.52 1.67
N ILE A 242 8.15 -0.53 1.05
CA ILE A 242 9.45 -1.08 1.43
C ILE A 242 10.53 0.00 1.40
N GLY A 243 10.62 0.76 0.31
CA GLY A 243 11.59 1.85 0.17
C GLY A 243 11.37 2.99 1.16
N TYR A 244 10.11 3.36 1.39
CA TYR A 244 9.73 4.43 2.32
C TYR A 244 10.06 4.06 3.78
N SER A 245 9.64 2.89 4.24
CA SER A 245 9.91 2.38 5.59
C SER A 245 11.42 2.27 5.87
N LEU A 246 12.18 1.83 4.85
CA LEU A 246 13.63 1.75 4.96
C LEU A 246 14.28 3.12 5.18
N ASN A 247 13.79 4.18 4.55
CA ASN A 247 14.36 5.53 4.69
C ASN A 247 14.35 5.99 6.17
N ASP A 248 13.24 5.83 6.87
CA ASP A 248 13.13 6.18 8.28
C ASP A 248 13.99 5.27 9.16
N THR A 249 14.01 3.96 8.86
CA THR A 249 14.85 2.99 9.58
C THR A 249 16.34 3.34 9.49
N VAL A 250 16.83 3.71 8.31
CA VAL A 250 18.23 4.11 8.09
C VAL A 250 18.59 5.36 8.89
N VAL A 251 17.71 6.36 8.93
CA VAL A 251 17.91 7.59 9.71
C VAL A 251 18.03 7.30 11.20
N VAL A 252 17.15 6.46 11.73
CA VAL A 252 17.19 6.04 13.13
C VAL A 252 18.49 5.27 13.43
N PHE A 253 18.89 4.36 12.56
CA PHE A 253 20.09 3.55 12.72
C PHE A 253 21.37 4.39 12.63
N ASP A 254 21.45 5.32 11.68
CA ASP A 254 22.60 6.26 11.59
C ASP A 254 22.70 7.10 12.86
N ARG A 255 21.56 7.54 13.42
CA ARG A 255 21.54 8.31 14.65
C ARG A 255 21.96 7.48 15.86
N ILE A 256 21.56 6.23 15.97
CA ILE A 256 22.00 5.32 17.03
C ILE A 256 23.54 5.12 16.94
N ARG A 257 24.05 4.92 15.73
CA ARG A 257 25.48 4.76 15.50
C ARG A 257 26.27 6.03 15.88
N GLU A 258 25.79 7.19 15.50
CA GLU A 258 26.37 8.50 15.87
C GLU A 258 26.42 8.67 17.40
N PHE A 259 25.29 8.41 18.09
CA PHE A 259 25.23 8.52 19.56
C PHE A 259 26.17 7.54 20.26
N ARG A 260 26.36 6.34 19.73
CA ARG A 260 27.36 5.38 20.24
C ARG A 260 28.79 5.86 20.11
N LEU A 261 29.11 6.62 19.05
CA LEU A 261 30.45 7.17 18.82
C LEU A 261 30.75 8.39 19.72
N ILE A 262 29.75 9.28 19.88
CA ILE A 262 29.88 10.52 20.63
C ILE A 262 29.83 10.24 22.16
N ASN A 263 28.90 9.43 22.61
CA ASN A 263 28.61 9.19 24.02
C ASN A 263 29.11 7.80 24.47
N LYS A 264 30.42 7.57 24.39
CA LYS A 264 31.02 6.25 24.70
C LYS A 264 30.78 5.78 26.14
N SER A 265 30.55 6.72 27.07
CA SER A 265 30.25 6.41 28.48
C SER A 265 28.81 6.11 28.78
N TRP A 266 27.92 6.30 27.83
CA TRP A 266 26.48 6.01 28.04
C TRP A 266 26.22 4.52 27.97
N GLU A 267 25.28 4.06 28.82
CA GLU A 267 24.70 2.74 28.67
C GLU A 267 23.98 2.63 27.33
N PHE A 268 24.00 1.43 26.73
CA PHE A 268 23.41 1.19 25.42
C PHE A 268 21.89 1.51 25.39
N ASN A 269 21.16 1.26 26.49
CA ASN A 269 19.76 1.63 26.63
C ASN A 269 19.56 3.16 26.49
N LYS A 270 20.38 3.94 27.19
CA LYS A 270 20.33 5.40 27.16
C LYS A 270 20.66 5.95 25.76
N THR A 271 21.67 5.36 25.12
CA THR A 271 22.09 5.72 23.77
C THR A 271 20.96 5.53 22.76
N VAL A 272 20.31 4.36 22.75
CA VAL A 272 19.23 4.06 21.80
C VAL A 272 18.00 4.95 22.07
N ASN A 273 17.55 5.10 23.33
CA ASN A 273 16.44 6.00 23.65
C ASN A 273 16.75 7.46 23.29
N GLY A 274 17.99 7.94 23.53
CA GLY A 274 18.41 9.28 23.15
C GLY A 274 18.40 9.51 21.64
N ALA A 275 18.88 8.55 20.87
CA ALA A 275 18.87 8.60 19.42
C ALA A 275 17.44 8.64 18.86
N LEU A 276 16.55 7.75 19.35
CA LEU A 276 15.14 7.72 18.94
C LEU A 276 14.42 9.05 19.22
N ASN A 277 14.57 9.59 20.44
CA ASN A 277 13.97 10.88 20.78
C ASN A 277 14.49 12.02 19.87
N SER A 278 15.75 11.99 19.49
CA SER A 278 16.35 13.03 18.64
C SER A 278 15.90 12.97 17.18
N THR A 279 15.43 11.82 16.69
CA THR A 279 14.93 11.62 15.33
C THR A 279 13.41 11.69 15.21
N LEU A 280 12.69 11.54 16.32
CA LEU A 280 11.23 11.42 16.36
C LEU A 280 10.51 12.56 15.63
N SER A 281 10.89 13.79 15.92
CA SER A 281 10.26 14.98 15.28
C SER A 281 10.44 14.97 13.76
N ARG A 282 11.63 14.57 13.27
CA ARG A 282 11.89 14.46 11.83
C ARG A 282 11.04 13.37 11.20
N THR A 283 11.06 12.17 11.76
CA THR A 283 10.30 11.01 11.26
C THR A 283 8.79 11.31 11.22
N LEU A 284 8.23 11.86 12.29
CA LEU A 284 6.81 12.24 12.33
C LEU A 284 6.47 13.32 11.29
N ASN A 285 7.33 14.34 11.11
CA ASN A 285 7.07 15.39 10.13
C ASN A 285 7.13 14.87 8.69
N THR A 286 8.11 14.02 8.35
CA THR A 286 8.21 13.44 7.00
C THR A 286 7.01 12.55 6.71
N SER A 287 6.63 11.68 7.63
CA SER A 287 5.46 10.81 7.48
C SER A 287 4.16 11.60 7.40
N PHE A 288 3.99 12.62 8.24
CA PHE A 288 2.81 13.47 8.23
C PHE A 288 2.65 14.22 6.90
N THR A 289 3.72 14.83 6.38
CA THR A 289 3.66 15.54 5.10
C THR A 289 3.34 14.60 3.93
N THR A 290 3.90 13.40 3.93
CA THR A 290 3.58 12.37 2.94
C THR A 290 2.12 11.91 3.07
N LEU A 291 1.66 11.64 4.28
CA LEU A 291 0.27 11.24 4.52
C LEU A 291 -0.74 12.29 4.06
N VAL A 292 -0.46 13.59 4.28
CA VAL A 292 -1.35 14.67 3.79
C VAL A 292 -1.47 14.62 2.26
N VAL A 293 -0.36 14.42 1.54
CA VAL A 293 -0.39 14.31 0.07
C VAL A 293 -1.15 13.06 -0.37
N LEU A 294 -0.86 11.91 0.24
CA LEU A 294 -1.54 10.65 -0.09
C LEU A 294 -3.05 10.73 0.21
N LEU A 295 -3.45 11.33 1.32
CA LEU A 295 -4.86 11.56 1.67
C LEU A 295 -5.54 12.51 0.67
N ALA A 296 -4.86 13.58 0.25
CA ALA A 296 -5.40 14.48 -0.77
C ALA A 296 -5.65 13.73 -2.09
N ILE A 297 -4.69 12.91 -2.54
CA ILE A 297 -4.86 12.10 -3.75
C ILE A 297 -5.94 11.01 -3.54
N PHE A 298 -6.02 10.40 -2.36
CA PHE A 298 -7.04 9.41 -2.04
C PHE A 298 -8.46 9.99 -2.12
N ILE A 299 -8.66 11.23 -1.64
CA ILE A 299 -9.97 11.90 -1.62
C ILE A 299 -10.34 12.50 -2.98
N PHE A 300 -9.38 13.11 -3.69
CA PHE A 300 -9.64 13.88 -4.90
C PHE A 300 -9.16 13.21 -6.19
N GLY A 301 -8.41 12.12 -6.10
CA GLY A 301 -7.67 11.53 -7.21
C GLY A 301 -8.45 10.52 -8.07
N GLY A 302 -9.74 10.38 -7.87
CA GLY A 302 -10.53 9.39 -8.62
C GLY A 302 -10.27 7.95 -8.13
N GLU A 303 -11.23 7.09 -8.39
CA GLU A 303 -11.35 5.79 -7.73
C GLU A 303 -10.42 4.71 -8.27
N SER A 304 -9.97 4.84 -9.52
CA SER A 304 -8.99 3.92 -10.11
C SER A 304 -7.70 3.79 -9.29
N ILE A 305 -7.35 4.84 -8.53
CA ILE A 305 -6.12 4.88 -7.73
C ILE A 305 -6.36 4.78 -6.22
N GLN A 306 -7.62 4.76 -5.77
CA GLN A 306 -7.94 4.75 -4.33
C GLN A 306 -7.33 3.54 -3.62
N GLY A 307 -7.48 2.33 -4.15
CA GLY A 307 -6.88 1.14 -3.56
C GLY A 307 -5.36 1.23 -3.46
N PHE A 308 -4.70 1.74 -4.50
CA PHE A 308 -3.25 1.99 -4.51
C PHE A 308 -2.86 3.04 -3.45
N MET A 309 -3.58 4.18 -3.38
CA MET A 309 -3.33 5.21 -2.38
C MET A 309 -3.58 4.71 -0.95
N PHE A 310 -4.61 3.90 -0.75
CA PHE A 310 -4.90 3.30 0.55
C PHE A 310 -3.77 2.36 1.00
N ALA A 311 -3.22 1.53 0.11
CA ALA A 311 -2.06 0.71 0.42
C ALA A 311 -0.85 1.54 0.85
N LEU A 312 -0.58 2.66 0.16
CA LEU A 312 0.48 3.60 0.54
C LEU A 312 0.22 4.28 1.88
N ILE A 313 -1.02 4.73 2.14
CA ILE A 313 -1.40 5.36 3.43
C ILE A 313 -1.15 4.40 4.59
N VAL A 314 -1.68 3.17 4.50
CA VAL A 314 -1.46 2.13 5.51
C VAL A 314 0.02 1.84 5.66
N GLY A 315 0.73 1.67 4.53
CA GLY A 315 2.16 1.36 4.52
C GLY A 315 3.02 2.44 5.15
N VAL A 316 2.76 3.73 4.88
CA VAL A 316 3.49 4.86 5.50
C VAL A 316 3.23 4.95 7.00
N MET A 317 1.97 4.76 7.44
CA MET A 317 1.63 4.76 8.88
C MET A 317 2.33 3.61 9.61
N VAL A 318 2.24 2.42 9.06
CA VAL A 318 2.84 1.21 9.66
C VAL A 318 4.37 1.28 9.60
N GLY A 319 4.96 1.74 8.48
CA GLY A 319 6.40 1.90 8.31
C GLY A 319 7.01 2.93 9.27
N THR A 320 6.29 4.00 9.57
CA THR A 320 6.71 4.97 10.59
C THR A 320 6.74 4.35 11.99
N TYR A 321 5.73 3.55 12.32
CA TYR A 321 5.70 2.79 13.56
C TYR A 321 6.81 1.74 13.61
N SER A 322 6.97 0.94 12.57
CA SER A 322 7.87 -0.21 12.54
C SER A 322 9.34 0.19 12.58
N SER A 323 9.73 1.31 11.98
CA SER A 323 11.11 1.83 12.04
C SER A 323 11.55 2.14 13.48
N VAL A 324 10.64 2.67 14.30
CA VAL A 324 10.89 3.00 15.70
C VAL A 324 10.77 1.76 16.60
N PHE A 325 9.68 0.99 16.45
CA PHE A 325 9.29 -0.06 17.41
C PHE A 325 9.65 -1.49 16.97
N ILE A 326 9.86 -1.76 15.68
CA ILE A 326 10.24 -3.10 15.22
C ILE A 326 11.71 -3.14 14.83
N ALA A 327 12.13 -2.32 13.85
CA ALA A 327 13.52 -2.31 13.39
C ALA A 327 14.51 -2.07 14.54
N THR A 328 14.24 -1.01 15.32
CA THR A 328 15.13 -0.62 16.42
C THR A 328 15.13 -1.64 17.56
N LEU A 329 13.97 -2.19 17.92
CA LEU A 329 13.89 -3.15 19.02
C LEU A 329 14.52 -4.50 18.65
N VAL A 330 14.29 -5.00 17.42
CA VAL A 330 14.93 -6.24 16.94
C VAL A 330 16.46 -6.07 16.87
N MET A 331 16.93 -4.96 16.33
CA MET A 331 18.36 -4.62 16.31
C MET A 331 18.91 -4.53 17.74
N PHE A 332 18.23 -3.83 18.65
CA PHE A 332 18.65 -3.64 20.02
C PHE A 332 18.77 -4.98 20.78
N ASP A 333 17.72 -5.82 20.73
CA ASP A 333 17.69 -7.09 21.46
C ASP A 333 18.73 -8.08 20.94
N THR A 334 18.98 -8.10 19.63
CA THR A 334 19.99 -8.96 19.00
C THR A 334 21.41 -8.46 19.26
N LEU A 335 21.65 -7.15 19.18
CA LEU A 335 22.98 -6.58 19.44
C LEU A 335 23.35 -6.67 20.92
N ARG A 336 22.38 -6.44 21.84
CA ARG A 336 22.59 -6.59 23.28
C ARG A 336 22.99 -8.02 23.67
N LYS A 337 22.38 -9.03 23.05
CA LYS A 337 22.75 -10.44 23.24
C LYS A 337 24.19 -10.71 22.77
N SER A 338 24.60 -10.13 21.65
CA SER A 338 25.95 -10.25 21.12
C SER A 338 27.02 -9.60 22.02
N LEU A 339 26.70 -8.40 22.56
CA LEU A 339 27.60 -7.67 23.47
C LEU A 339 27.77 -8.37 24.83
N LYS A 340 26.78 -9.11 25.31
CA LYS A 340 26.89 -9.90 26.56
C LYS A 340 27.67 -11.20 26.41
N LYS A 341 27.88 -11.68 25.20
CA LYS A 341 28.65 -12.89 24.90
C LYS A 341 30.14 -12.65 24.66
N LYS A 342 30.54 -11.39 24.48
CA LYS A 342 31.92 -10.93 24.41
C LYS A 342 32.39 -10.42 25.78
#